data_90f64b047717410efe22485bcd5f76ec
#
_entry.id   90f64b047717410efe22485bcd5f76ec
#
_cell.length_a   1.000
_cell.length_b   1.000
_cell.length_c   1.000
_cell.angle_alpha   90.00
_cell.angle_beta   90.00
_cell.angle_gamma   90.00
#
_symmetry.space_group_name_H-M   'P 1'
#
loop_
_entity.id
_entity.type
_entity.pdbx_description
1 polymer ?
#
loop_
_entity_poly.entity_id
_entity_poly.type
_entity_poly.pdbx_seq_one_letter_code
_entity_poly.pdbx_strand_id
1 'polypeptide(L)'
;MSRLLLLFVLSVLSLASTAFAQDAKLIAAAKKETGAIIAYGSLESNTVEPIIEAFKKKTGLTVEYWRASATKVMDRALAEQRAGKSIFDVMVNNSGAIQVMKKEGLFARYLSPAAKAFPKEVIDPDLGPVYRNTPIGIVYNKGALGAGEIPRSLDELPNPKYRGKFVMPDPTQHTTTLQWLASLYKIMGKEKSDKYIRELGAAKPLLAESFAPSAERVSTGETPIAISLIRYTVTYAEKGAPVDYVRLGKMLSTGQYLALSKNAPRPNGGRAFIDFFLGDESMRILARMGEFVNRKGIFPPLPGAEKIQAVEMDDFDAGEFKEKAQEFQKIFLK
;
A
#
# COMPACT_ATOMS: atom_id res chain seq x y z
N MET A 1 4.52 -35.48 34.06
CA MET A 1 4.65 -34.71 32.81
C MET A 1 3.50 -34.91 31.81
N SER A 2 2.73 -36.01 31.84
CA SER A 2 1.62 -36.27 30.85
C SER A 2 0.36 -35.42 31.01
N ARG A 3 -0.03 -34.98 32.19
CA ARG A 3 -1.29 -34.23 32.40
C ARG A 3 -1.23 -32.76 32.00
N LEU A 4 -0.06 -32.11 32.03
CA LEU A 4 0.10 -30.71 31.61
C LEU A 4 0.07 -30.57 30.09
N LEU A 5 0.55 -31.55 29.32
CA LEU A 5 0.53 -31.56 27.86
C LEU A 5 -0.90 -31.70 27.32
N LEU A 6 -1.74 -32.49 27.98
CA LEU A 6 -3.14 -32.71 27.57
C LEU A 6 -4.01 -31.43 27.72
N LEU A 7 -3.77 -30.64 28.80
CA LEU A 7 -4.48 -29.38 29.02
C LEU A 7 -4.10 -28.29 27.99
N PHE A 8 -2.85 -28.28 27.53
CA PHE A 8 -2.40 -27.32 26.53
C PHE A 8 -2.96 -27.62 25.12
N VAL A 9 -3.08 -28.89 24.76
CA VAL A 9 -3.66 -29.32 23.47
C VAL A 9 -5.18 -29.07 23.47
N LEU A 10 -5.89 -29.27 24.57
CA LEU A 10 -7.33 -28.99 24.65
C LEU A 10 -7.65 -27.48 24.61
N SER A 11 -6.78 -26.61 25.15
CA SER A 11 -6.98 -25.16 25.10
C SER A 11 -6.73 -24.57 23.70
N VAL A 12 -5.81 -25.13 22.91
CA VAL A 12 -5.56 -24.70 21.53
C VAL A 12 -6.69 -25.15 20.60
N LEU A 13 -7.24 -26.35 20.79
CA LEU A 13 -8.39 -26.86 20.04
C LEU A 13 -9.67 -26.05 20.29
N SER A 14 -9.88 -25.58 21.54
CA SER A 14 -11.07 -24.77 21.87
C SER A 14 -11.04 -23.37 21.27
N LEU A 15 -9.86 -22.74 21.13
CA LEU A 15 -9.69 -21.42 20.52
C LEU A 15 -9.88 -21.46 18.99
N ALA A 16 -9.43 -22.53 18.32
CA ALA A 16 -9.67 -22.72 16.89
C ALA A 16 -11.17 -22.93 16.59
N SER A 17 -11.87 -23.71 17.42
CA SER A 17 -13.32 -23.96 17.25
C SER A 17 -14.18 -22.70 17.40
N THR A 18 -13.81 -21.77 18.27
CA THR A 18 -14.56 -20.51 18.45
C THR A 18 -14.39 -19.53 17.28
N ALA A 19 -13.20 -19.46 16.67
CA ALA A 19 -12.95 -18.61 15.50
C ALA A 19 -13.76 -19.11 14.29
N PHE A 20 -13.74 -20.40 13.99
CA PHE A 20 -14.54 -20.99 12.90
C PHE A 20 -16.05 -20.80 13.08
N ALA A 21 -16.55 -20.88 14.33
CA ALA A 21 -17.97 -20.68 14.62
C ALA A 21 -18.39 -19.21 14.46
N GLN A 22 -17.50 -18.25 14.74
CA GLN A 22 -17.76 -16.83 14.57
C GLN A 22 -17.81 -16.46 13.09
N ASP A 23 -16.88 -16.96 12.27
CA ASP A 23 -16.86 -16.76 10.81
C ASP A 23 -18.13 -17.32 10.17
N ALA A 24 -18.56 -18.54 10.56
CA ALA A 24 -19.76 -19.16 10.02
C ALA A 24 -21.03 -18.37 10.34
N LYS A 25 -21.17 -17.83 11.57
CA LYS A 25 -22.29 -16.97 11.96
C LYS A 25 -22.33 -15.67 11.18
N LEU A 26 -21.19 -15.04 10.99
CA LEU A 26 -21.07 -13.78 10.23
C LEU A 26 -21.45 -14.01 8.75
N ILE A 27 -20.92 -15.06 8.13
CA ILE A 27 -21.26 -15.42 6.74
C ILE A 27 -22.75 -15.74 6.61
N ALA A 28 -23.35 -16.47 7.56
CA ALA A 28 -24.79 -16.76 7.55
C ALA A 28 -25.65 -15.50 7.70
N ALA A 29 -25.20 -14.52 8.50
CA ALA A 29 -25.84 -13.22 8.61
C ALA A 29 -25.70 -12.41 7.31
N ALA A 30 -24.53 -12.38 6.71
CA ALA A 30 -24.25 -11.70 5.44
C ALA A 30 -25.09 -12.28 4.28
N LYS A 31 -25.32 -13.58 4.24
CA LYS A 31 -26.19 -14.24 3.23
C LYS A 31 -27.66 -13.84 3.31
N LYS A 32 -28.11 -13.25 4.42
CA LYS A 32 -29.47 -12.70 4.54
C LYS A 32 -29.59 -11.27 4.01
N GLU A 33 -28.45 -10.59 3.79
CA GLU A 33 -28.40 -9.26 3.18
C GLU A 33 -28.54 -9.40 1.65
N THR A 34 -29.25 -8.46 1.02
CA THR A 34 -29.52 -8.52 -0.42
C THR A 34 -28.47 -7.79 -1.23
N GLY A 35 -28.14 -8.33 -2.40
CA GLY A 35 -27.20 -7.75 -3.36
C GLY A 35 -25.72 -8.05 -3.07
N ALA A 36 -24.86 -7.58 -3.94
CA ALA A 36 -23.42 -7.70 -3.79
C ALA A 36 -22.86 -6.72 -2.74
N ILE A 37 -21.82 -7.09 -2.05
CA ILE A 37 -21.05 -6.20 -1.19
C ILE A 37 -20.37 -5.15 -2.09
N ILE A 38 -20.57 -3.87 -1.84
CA ILE A 38 -19.95 -2.80 -2.63
C ILE A 38 -18.70 -2.33 -1.95
N ALA A 39 -17.56 -2.52 -2.62
CA ALA A 39 -16.26 -2.03 -2.15
C ALA A 39 -15.76 -0.92 -3.07
N TYR A 40 -15.38 0.22 -2.48
CA TYR A 40 -14.73 1.32 -3.18
C TYR A 40 -13.25 1.30 -2.87
N GLY A 41 -12.40 1.49 -3.89
CA GLY A 41 -10.98 1.53 -3.58
C GLY A 41 -10.04 2.03 -4.66
N SER A 42 -8.82 2.29 -4.22
CA SER A 42 -7.70 2.71 -5.07
C SER A 42 -6.72 1.57 -5.39
N LEU A 43 -6.88 0.39 -4.77
CA LEU A 43 -6.12 -0.80 -5.12
C LEU A 43 -6.42 -1.20 -6.57
N GLU A 44 -5.41 -1.58 -7.32
CA GLU A 44 -5.56 -1.95 -8.73
C GLU A 44 -6.47 -3.19 -8.88
N SER A 45 -7.33 -3.19 -9.92
CA SER A 45 -8.30 -4.27 -10.15
C SER A 45 -7.64 -5.64 -10.27
N ASN A 46 -6.56 -5.74 -11.02
CA ASN A 46 -5.79 -6.99 -11.17
C ASN A 46 -5.21 -7.51 -9.86
N THR A 47 -5.04 -6.64 -8.85
CA THR A 47 -4.53 -7.01 -7.52
C THR A 47 -5.65 -7.45 -6.59
N VAL A 48 -6.83 -6.81 -6.65
CA VAL A 48 -7.94 -7.13 -5.75
C VAL A 48 -8.81 -8.28 -6.27
N GLU A 49 -8.94 -8.45 -7.58
CA GLU A 49 -9.78 -9.49 -8.20
C GLU A 49 -9.48 -10.92 -7.71
N PRO A 50 -8.21 -11.38 -7.60
CA PRO A 50 -7.91 -12.71 -7.07
C PRO A 50 -8.40 -12.90 -5.62
N ILE A 51 -8.43 -11.83 -4.81
CA ILE A 51 -8.94 -11.87 -3.44
C ILE A 51 -10.48 -11.97 -3.45
N ILE A 52 -11.14 -11.20 -4.32
CA ILE A 52 -12.60 -11.25 -4.49
C ILE A 52 -13.04 -12.63 -4.94
N GLU A 53 -12.37 -13.23 -5.91
CA GLU A 53 -12.67 -14.59 -6.38
C GLU A 53 -12.46 -15.65 -5.28
N ALA A 54 -11.37 -15.55 -4.52
CA ALA A 54 -11.11 -16.44 -3.39
C ALA A 54 -12.18 -16.28 -2.29
N PHE A 55 -12.60 -15.04 -2.00
CA PHE A 55 -13.70 -14.76 -1.08
C PHE A 55 -15.01 -15.38 -1.54
N LYS A 56 -15.38 -15.17 -2.81
CA LYS A 56 -16.60 -15.73 -3.42
C LYS A 56 -16.58 -17.26 -3.36
N LYS A 57 -15.47 -17.88 -3.73
CA LYS A 57 -15.30 -19.34 -3.67
C LYS A 57 -15.51 -19.89 -2.27
N LYS A 58 -14.98 -19.20 -1.25
CA LYS A 58 -15.04 -19.64 0.16
C LYS A 58 -16.40 -19.40 0.81
N THR A 59 -17.07 -18.29 0.49
CA THR A 59 -18.26 -17.82 1.21
C THR A 59 -19.56 -17.94 0.40
N GLY A 60 -19.47 -17.92 -0.91
CA GLY A 60 -20.60 -17.78 -1.84
C GLY A 60 -21.14 -16.34 -1.93
N LEU A 61 -20.53 -15.38 -1.24
CA LEU A 61 -20.87 -13.95 -1.31
C LEU A 61 -20.17 -13.28 -2.50
N THR A 62 -20.82 -12.28 -3.09
CA THR A 62 -20.25 -11.51 -4.21
C THR A 62 -19.82 -10.12 -3.75
N VAL A 63 -18.73 -9.62 -4.34
CA VAL A 63 -18.22 -8.27 -4.12
C VAL A 63 -18.15 -7.56 -5.47
N GLU A 64 -18.70 -6.36 -5.55
CA GLU A 64 -18.52 -5.44 -6.65
C GLU A 64 -17.49 -4.37 -6.24
N TYR A 65 -16.40 -4.29 -7.00
CA TYR A 65 -15.32 -3.37 -6.70
C TYR A 65 -15.29 -2.19 -7.66
N TRP A 66 -15.57 -1.00 -7.14
CA TRP A 66 -15.41 0.22 -7.92
C TRP A 66 -14.04 0.83 -7.70
N ARG A 67 -13.22 0.85 -8.76
CA ARG A 67 -11.85 1.33 -8.73
C ARG A 67 -11.74 2.75 -9.28
N ALA A 68 -11.09 3.65 -8.53
CA ALA A 68 -10.63 4.95 -9.01
C ALA A 68 -9.35 5.38 -8.29
N SER A 69 -8.80 6.56 -8.60
CA SER A 69 -7.70 7.12 -7.81
C SER A 69 -8.14 7.38 -6.36
N ALA A 70 -7.19 7.39 -5.42
CA ALA A 70 -7.47 7.59 -4.00
C ALA A 70 -8.34 8.83 -3.73
N THR A 71 -8.03 9.95 -4.39
CA THR A 71 -8.78 11.20 -4.29
C THR A 71 -10.19 11.06 -4.85
N LYS A 72 -10.36 10.49 -6.06
CA LYS A 72 -11.69 10.31 -6.67
C LYS A 72 -12.58 9.39 -5.84
N VAL A 73 -12.00 8.35 -5.23
CA VAL A 73 -12.73 7.46 -4.31
C VAL A 73 -13.19 8.23 -3.08
N MET A 74 -12.32 9.03 -2.48
CA MET A 74 -12.63 9.87 -1.33
C MET A 74 -13.72 10.90 -1.67
N ASP A 75 -13.56 11.65 -2.75
CA ASP A 75 -14.49 12.69 -3.17
C ASP A 75 -15.91 12.14 -3.39
N ARG A 76 -16.00 10.98 -4.07
CA ARG A 76 -17.28 10.30 -4.27
C ARG A 76 -17.91 9.88 -2.96
N ALA A 77 -17.16 9.24 -2.07
CA ALA A 77 -17.69 8.78 -0.79
C ALA A 77 -18.19 9.95 0.08
N LEU A 78 -17.45 11.06 0.11
CA LEU A 78 -17.85 12.28 0.81
C LEU A 78 -19.10 12.92 0.20
N ALA A 79 -19.21 12.95 -1.13
CA ALA A 79 -20.38 13.48 -1.82
C ALA A 79 -21.62 12.62 -1.55
N GLU A 80 -21.52 11.30 -1.60
CA GLU A 80 -22.60 10.36 -1.28
C GLU A 80 -23.07 10.52 0.18
N GLN A 81 -22.12 10.68 1.12
CA GLN A 81 -22.47 10.92 2.53
C GLN A 81 -23.22 12.23 2.72
N ARG A 82 -22.75 13.34 2.11
CA ARG A 82 -23.45 14.63 2.18
C ARG A 82 -24.85 14.57 1.60
N ALA A 83 -25.04 13.75 0.57
CA ALA A 83 -26.35 13.50 -0.04
C ALA A 83 -27.22 12.52 0.75
N GLY A 84 -26.73 11.93 1.85
CA GLY A 84 -27.43 10.90 2.61
C GLY A 84 -27.64 9.57 1.85
N LYS A 85 -26.85 9.31 0.81
CA LYS A 85 -27.00 8.19 -0.12
C LYS A 85 -25.71 7.34 -0.23
N SER A 86 -25.04 7.08 0.89
CA SER A 86 -23.88 6.20 0.90
C SER A 86 -24.29 4.78 0.50
N ILE A 87 -23.63 4.24 -0.54
CA ILE A 87 -23.97 2.92 -1.11
C ILE A 87 -22.85 1.89 -0.93
N PHE A 88 -21.65 2.30 -0.51
CA PHE A 88 -20.53 1.39 -0.30
C PHE A 88 -20.56 0.75 1.09
N ASP A 89 -20.08 -0.48 1.17
CA ASP A 89 -19.94 -1.23 2.41
C ASP A 89 -18.50 -1.15 2.94
N VAL A 90 -17.51 -1.27 2.06
CA VAL A 90 -16.08 -1.29 2.41
C VAL A 90 -15.29 -0.29 1.60
N MET A 91 -14.39 0.40 2.26
CA MET A 91 -13.39 1.29 1.66
C MET A 91 -12.01 0.63 1.68
N VAL A 92 -11.28 0.70 0.56
CA VAL A 92 -9.89 0.24 0.42
C VAL A 92 -9.05 1.39 -0.11
N ASN A 93 -8.35 2.12 0.77
CA ASN A 93 -7.65 3.33 0.33
C ASN A 93 -6.36 3.59 1.16
N ASN A 94 -5.55 4.55 0.69
CA ASN A 94 -4.34 4.97 1.39
C ASN A 94 -4.65 5.73 2.69
N SER A 95 -3.65 5.82 3.57
CA SER A 95 -3.79 6.43 4.89
C SER A 95 -4.29 7.86 4.82
N GLY A 96 -3.77 8.71 3.94
CA GLY A 96 -4.19 10.11 3.84
C GLY A 96 -5.68 10.25 3.53
N ALA A 97 -6.17 9.60 2.48
CA ALA A 97 -7.60 9.62 2.13
C ALA A 97 -8.48 9.02 3.25
N ILE A 98 -8.02 7.95 3.89
CA ILE A 98 -8.73 7.31 5.01
C ILE A 98 -8.83 8.25 6.21
N GLN A 99 -7.77 8.95 6.58
CA GLN A 99 -7.79 9.87 7.72
C GLN A 99 -8.74 11.06 7.48
N VAL A 100 -8.80 11.60 6.27
CA VAL A 100 -9.77 12.63 5.91
C VAL A 100 -11.21 12.11 6.08
N MET A 101 -11.52 10.96 5.49
CA MET A 101 -12.85 10.35 5.58
C MET A 101 -13.21 9.92 7.02
N LYS A 102 -12.22 9.52 7.85
CA LYS A 102 -12.40 9.20 9.27
C LYS A 102 -12.82 10.44 10.07
N LYS A 103 -12.15 11.58 9.84
CA LYS A 103 -12.50 12.86 10.47
C LYS A 103 -13.92 13.31 10.13
N GLU A 104 -14.37 13.05 8.90
CA GLU A 104 -15.73 13.32 8.43
C GLU A 104 -16.77 12.28 8.92
N GLY A 105 -16.33 11.26 9.69
CA GLY A 105 -17.23 10.28 10.33
C GLY A 105 -17.83 9.25 9.37
N LEU A 106 -17.16 8.90 8.26
CA LEU A 106 -17.65 7.95 7.27
C LEU A 106 -17.59 6.50 7.73
N PHE A 107 -16.78 6.17 8.73
CA PHE A 107 -16.50 4.78 9.08
C PHE A 107 -17.15 4.35 10.38
N ALA A 108 -17.61 3.11 10.42
CA ALA A 108 -17.96 2.41 11.64
C ALA A 108 -16.68 1.88 12.30
N ARG A 109 -16.66 1.88 13.62
CA ARG A 109 -15.61 1.19 14.36
C ARG A 109 -15.73 -0.31 14.13
N TYR A 110 -14.72 -0.89 13.51
CA TYR A 110 -14.65 -2.34 13.31
C TYR A 110 -13.21 -2.83 13.36
N LEU A 111 -12.89 -3.62 14.38
CA LEU A 111 -11.62 -4.29 14.49
C LEU A 111 -11.78 -5.77 14.14
N SER A 112 -11.32 -6.16 12.98
CA SER A 112 -11.34 -7.54 12.52
C SER A 112 -10.59 -8.47 13.49
N PRO A 113 -11.10 -9.68 13.78
CA PRO A 113 -10.36 -10.70 14.51
C PRO A 113 -8.99 -11.03 13.92
N ALA A 114 -8.84 -10.87 12.60
CA ALA A 114 -7.59 -11.07 11.87
C ALA A 114 -6.50 -10.05 12.24
N ALA A 115 -6.86 -8.89 12.82
CA ALA A 115 -5.93 -7.84 13.23
C ALA A 115 -4.86 -8.35 14.24
N LYS A 116 -5.17 -9.39 15.02
CA LYS A 116 -4.22 -10.02 15.97
C LYS A 116 -2.93 -10.52 15.30
N ALA A 117 -2.96 -10.79 14.00
CA ALA A 117 -1.79 -11.26 13.25
C ALA A 117 -0.90 -10.13 12.72
N PHE A 118 -1.26 -8.88 12.98
CA PHE A 118 -0.50 -7.70 12.60
C PHE A 118 0.30 -7.15 13.79
N PRO A 119 1.39 -6.39 13.57
CA PRO A 119 2.07 -5.65 14.62
C PRO A 119 1.13 -4.62 15.25
N LYS A 120 1.23 -4.44 16.57
CA LYS A 120 0.36 -3.50 17.30
C LYS A 120 0.52 -2.05 16.83
N GLU A 121 1.72 -1.70 16.41
CA GLU A 121 2.13 -0.36 15.98
C GLU A 121 1.41 0.11 14.70
N VAL A 122 0.91 -0.84 13.89
CA VAL A 122 0.20 -0.53 12.65
C VAL A 122 -1.32 -0.69 12.77
N ILE A 123 -1.85 -0.82 13.99
CA ILE A 123 -3.29 -1.00 14.22
C ILE A 123 -3.92 0.31 14.70
N ASP A 124 -4.76 0.90 13.86
CA ASP A 124 -5.69 1.95 14.28
C ASP A 124 -6.82 1.31 15.11
N PRO A 125 -7.13 1.83 16.34
CA PRO A 125 -8.10 1.21 17.22
C PRO A 125 -9.55 1.24 16.72
N ASP A 126 -9.85 2.07 15.73
CA ASP A 126 -11.19 2.21 15.16
C ASP A 126 -11.34 1.50 13.81
N LEU A 127 -10.27 1.52 12.99
CA LEU A 127 -10.30 1.05 11.61
C LEU A 127 -9.66 -0.33 11.42
N GLY A 128 -8.76 -0.73 12.32
CA GLY A 128 -7.96 -1.93 12.14
C GLY A 128 -6.57 -1.66 11.55
N PRO A 129 -5.86 -2.70 11.06
CA PRO A 129 -4.47 -2.56 10.67
C PRO A 129 -4.27 -1.84 9.34
N VAL A 130 -3.16 -1.11 9.22
CA VAL A 130 -2.52 -0.88 7.93
C VAL A 130 -2.16 -2.25 7.36
N TYR A 131 -2.90 -2.70 6.34
CA TYR A 131 -2.73 -4.07 5.85
C TYR A 131 -1.49 -4.26 4.97
N ARG A 132 -1.09 -3.21 4.26
CA ARG A 132 0.14 -3.17 3.46
C ARG A 132 0.76 -1.79 3.43
N ASN A 133 2.03 -1.75 3.06
CA ASN A 133 2.80 -0.55 2.74
C ASN A 133 3.18 -0.54 1.25
N THR A 134 3.48 0.64 0.72
CA THR A 134 3.98 0.83 -0.64
C THR A 134 5.36 1.50 -0.61
N PRO A 135 6.44 0.77 -0.28
CA PRO A 135 7.77 1.35 -0.16
C PRO A 135 8.27 1.91 -1.49
N ILE A 136 8.85 3.11 -1.42
CA ILE A 136 9.46 3.81 -2.54
C ILE A 136 10.98 3.71 -2.39
N GLY A 137 11.65 3.26 -3.45
CA GLY A 137 13.09 3.05 -3.45
C GLY A 137 13.69 3.16 -4.85
N ILE A 138 14.92 2.68 -4.97
CA ILE A 138 15.65 2.67 -6.23
C ILE A 138 15.47 1.31 -6.88
N VAL A 139 14.88 1.28 -8.07
CA VAL A 139 14.78 0.12 -8.96
C VAL A 139 15.82 0.29 -10.07
N TYR A 140 16.49 -0.78 -10.47
CA TYR A 140 17.52 -0.74 -11.48
C TYR A 140 17.50 -1.96 -12.41
N ASN A 141 18.07 -1.80 -13.62
CA ASN A 141 18.23 -2.87 -14.59
C ASN A 141 19.62 -3.48 -14.45
N LYS A 142 19.68 -4.79 -14.10
CA LYS A 142 20.94 -5.53 -13.93
C LYS A 142 21.72 -5.72 -15.24
N GLY A 143 21.03 -5.66 -16.38
CA GLY A 143 21.67 -5.77 -17.70
C GLY A 143 22.25 -4.45 -18.19
N ALA A 144 21.80 -3.31 -17.63
CA ALA A 144 22.23 -1.97 -18.06
C ALA A 144 23.32 -1.35 -17.17
N LEU A 145 23.62 -1.95 -16.02
CA LEU A 145 24.60 -1.46 -15.05
C LEU A 145 25.59 -2.55 -14.64
N GLY A 146 26.87 -2.23 -14.67
CA GLY A 146 27.90 -3.04 -14.02
C GLY A 146 27.77 -3.03 -12.50
N ALA A 147 28.32 -4.03 -11.80
CA ALA A 147 28.20 -4.16 -10.34
C ALA A 147 28.71 -2.92 -9.57
N GLY A 148 29.73 -2.21 -10.07
CA GLY A 148 30.24 -0.98 -9.49
C GLY A 148 29.45 0.30 -9.82
N GLU A 149 28.47 0.20 -10.72
CA GLU A 149 27.65 1.31 -11.17
C GLU A 149 26.27 1.36 -10.47
N ILE A 150 25.90 0.29 -9.78
CA ILE A 150 24.64 0.24 -9.03
C ILE A 150 24.74 1.18 -7.81
N PRO A 151 23.80 2.15 -7.65
CA PRO A 151 23.78 3.00 -6.47
C PRO A 151 23.50 2.17 -5.21
N ARG A 152 24.17 2.50 -4.10
CA ARG A 152 24.04 1.79 -2.82
C ARG A 152 23.13 2.51 -1.84
N SER A 153 22.85 3.78 -2.09
CA SER A 153 21.98 4.63 -1.27
C SER A 153 21.29 5.69 -2.12
N LEU A 154 20.29 6.35 -1.52
CA LEU A 154 19.67 7.53 -2.16
C LEU A 154 20.71 8.63 -2.40
N ASP A 155 21.64 8.84 -1.46
CA ASP A 155 22.67 9.89 -1.52
C ASP A 155 23.58 9.79 -2.76
N GLU A 156 23.67 8.63 -3.37
CA GLU A 156 24.49 8.44 -4.56
C GLU A 156 23.81 8.90 -5.86
N LEU A 157 22.47 9.00 -5.90
CA LEU A 157 21.75 9.37 -7.13
C LEU A 157 22.11 10.76 -7.70
N PRO A 158 22.39 11.79 -6.89
CA PRO A 158 22.84 13.08 -7.39
C PRO A 158 24.24 13.08 -8.00
N ASN A 159 25.01 11.99 -7.84
CA ASN A 159 26.38 11.91 -8.38
C ASN A 159 26.37 12.13 -9.90
N PRO A 160 27.33 12.92 -10.44
CA PRO A 160 27.44 13.20 -11.88
C PRO A 160 27.42 11.96 -12.79
N LYS A 161 27.90 10.80 -12.29
CA LYS A 161 27.89 9.54 -13.06
C LYS A 161 26.48 9.05 -13.44
N TYR A 162 25.43 9.48 -12.69
CA TYR A 162 24.04 9.13 -12.92
C TYR A 162 23.23 10.23 -13.63
N ARG A 163 23.84 11.37 -13.93
CA ARG A 163 23.15 12.48 -14.59
C ARG A 163 22.49 12.02 -15.90
N GLY A 164 21.18 12.23 -16.01
CA GLY A 164 20.38 11.79 -17.17
C GLY A 164 20.21 10.26 -17.28
N LYS A 165 20.69 9.48 -16.31
CA LYS A 165 20.61 8.02 -16.30
C LYS A 165 19.53 7.47 -15.36
N PHE A 166 18.74 8.31 -14.73
CA PHE A 166 17.65 7.86 -13.88
C PHE A 166 16.36 8.62 -14.14
N VAL A 167 15.25 7.95 -13.91
CA VAL A 167 13.89 8.47 -14.04
C VAL A 167 13.21 8.49 -12.69
N MET A 168 12.34 9.47 -12.47
CA MET A 168 11.44 9.53 -11.34
C MET A 168 10.10 10.15 -11.77
N PRO A 169 8.99 9.92 -11.06
CA PRO A 169 7.77 10.66 -11.36
C PRO A 169 7.97 12.16 -11.11
N ASP A 170 7.32 12.98 -11.93
CA ASP A 170 7.37 14.43 -11.79
C ASP A 170 6.77 14.88 -10.44
N PRO A 171 7.57 15.44 -9.53
CA PRO A 171 7.08 15.83 -8.21
C PRO A 171 6.13 17.04 -8.26
N THR A 172 6.03 17.73 -9.39
CA THR A 172 5.10 18.86 -9.57
C THR A 172 3.71 18.41 -10.00
N GLN A 173 3.57 17.17 -10.51
CA GLN A 173 2.34 16.58 -11.02
C GLN A 173 1.90 15.34 -10.24
N HIS A 174 2.86 14.59 -9.70
CA HIS A 174 2.58 13.32 -9.00
C HIS A 174 2.64 13.51 -7.48
N THR A 175 1.47 13.53 -6.83
CA THR A 175 1.30 13.83 -5.41
C THR A 175 2.14 12.94 -4.49
N THR A 176 2.19 11.62 -4.76
CA THR A 176 2.96 10.69 -3.93
C THR A 176 4.48 10.93 -4.02
N THR A 177 4.99 11.37 -5.18
CA THR A 177 6.41 11.75 -5.31
C THR A 177 6.71 13.05 -4.57
N LEU A 178 5.78 14.00 -4.61
CA LEU A 178 5.86 15.22 -3.80
C LEU A 178 5.93 14.86 -2.30
N GLN A 179 5.01 14.02 -1.82
CA GLN A 179 5.01 13.54 -0.43
C GLN A 179 6.32 12.84 -0.08
N TRP A 180 6.83 12.00 -0.98
CA TRP A 180 8.09 11.29 -0.79
C TRP A 180 9.26 12.26 -0.59
N LEU A 181 9.43 13.24 -1.49
CA LEU A 181 10.47 14.26 -1.35
C LEU A 181 10.32 15.05 -0.05
N ALA A 182 9.11 15.53 0.24
CA ALA A 182 8.85 16.33 1.42
C ALA A 182 9.05 15.55 2.74
N SER A 183 8.92 14.22 2.72
CA SER A 183 9.09 13.34 3.88
C SER A 183 10.50 12.77 4.03
N LEU A 184 11.44 13.05 3.13
CA LEU A 184 12.81 12.50 3.18
C LEU A 184 13.54 12.81 4.49
N TYR A 185 13.19 13.91 5.15
CA TYR A 185 13.77 14.28 6.44
C TYR A 185 13.57 13.21 7.52
N LYS A 186 12.53 12.39 7.41
CA LYS A 186 12.24 11.30 8.37
C LYS A 186 13.27 10.17 8.32
N ILE A 187 13.95 10.00 7.19
CA ILE A 187 14.93 8.92 7.00
C ILE A 187 16.38 9.42 6.89
N MET A 188 16.60 10.70 6.58
CA MET A 188 17.96 11.24 6.44
C MET A 188 18.23 12.52 7.24
N GLY A 189 17.24 13.08 7.94
CA GLY A 189 17.33 14.34 8.68
C GLY A 189 17.09 15.57 7.79
N LYS A 190 16.69 16.68 8.41
CA LYS A 190 16.19 17.88 7.69
C LYS A 190 17.24 18.52 6.78
N GLU A 191 18.39 18.85 7.31
CA GLU A 191 19.47 19.53 6.58
C GLU A 191 19.93 18.70 5.37
N LYS A 192 20.14 17.40 5.60
CA LYS A 192 20.58 16.48 4.56
C LYS A 192 19.51 16.29 3.48
N SER A 193 18.24 16.22 3.85
CA SER A 193 17.14 16.07 2.89
C SER A 193 16.98 17.32 2.01
N ASP A 194 17.09 18.52 2.58
CA ASP A 194 16.98 19.76 1.83
C ASP A 194 18.14 19.91 0.81
N LYS A 195 19.35 19.50 1.21
CA LYS A 195 20.52 19.44 0.31
C LYS A 195 20.29 18.42 -0.79
N TYR A 196 19.89 17.20 -0.43
CA TYR A 196 19.66 16.09 -1.34
C TYR A 196 18.62 16.44 -2.42
N ILE A 197 17.49 17.06 -2.06
CA ILE A 197 16.44 17.45 -3.00
C ILE A 197 16.98 18.43 -4.06
N ARG A 198 17.78 19.43 -3.64
CA ARG A 198 18.40 20.38 -4.58
C ARG A 198 19.41 19.69 -5.51
N GLU A 199 20.24 18.81 -4.98
CA GLU A 199 21.23 18.06 -5.75
C GLU A 199 20.56 17.07 -6.71
N LEU A 200 19.45 16.43 -6.29
CA LEU A 200 18.65 15.53 -7.13
C LEU A 200 18.05 16.28 -8.33
N GLY A 201 17.51 17.48 -8.13
CA GLY A 201 17.04 18.32 -9.21
C GLY A 201 18.17 18.74 -10.16
N ALA A 202 19.33 19.13 -9.62
CA ALA A 202 20.49 19.50 -10.42
C ALA A 202 21.07 18.34 -11.23
N ALA A 203 20.85 17.10 -10.79
CA ALA A 203 21.22 15.89 -11.54
C ALA A 203 20.31 15.65 -12.78
N LYS A 204 19.25 16.46 -12.98
CA LYS A 204 18.33 16.43 -14.13
C LYS A 204 17.77 15.03 -14.39
N PRO A 205 16.96 14.48 -13.46
CA PRO A 205 16.26 13.22 -13.68
C PRO A 205 15.34 13.32 -14.90
N LEU A 206 15.14 12.21 -15.60
CA LEU A 206 14.03 12.10 -16.52
C LEU A 206 12.74 12.07 -15.70
N LEU A 207 11.75 12.87 -16.10
CA LEU A 207 10.47 12.95 -15.38
C LEU A 207 9.42 12.10 -16.10
N ALA A 208 8.72 11.27 -15.34
CA ALA A 208 7.64 10.42 -15.79
C ALA A 208 6.32 10.82 -15.13
N GLU A 209 5.19 10.35 -15.68
CA GLU A 209 3.86 10.63 -15.14
C GLU A 209 3.64 10.04 -13.74
N SER A 210 4.15 8.80 -13.51
CA SER A 210 3.95 8.08 -12.26
C SER A 210 5.01 6.98 -12.04
N PHE A 211 4.92 6.24 -10.94
CA PHE A 211 5.86 5.16 -10.61
C PHE A 211 5.83 4.00 -11.61
N ALA A 212 4.66 3.64 -12.18
CA ALA A 212 4.59 2.53 -13.13
C ALA A 212 5.36 2.84 -14.43
N PRO A 213 5.16 3.97 -15.13
CA PRO A 213 6.00 4.36 -16.26
C PRO A 213 7.48 4.50 -15.92
N SER A 214 7.83 4.95 -14.69
CA SER A 214 9.23 5.01 -14.27
C SER A 214 9.86 3.61 -14.20
N ALA A 215 9.17 2.64 -13.61
CA ALA A 215 9.66 1.26 -13.52
C ALA A 215 9.65 0.55 -14.89
N GLU A 216 8.70 0.87 -15.77
CA GLU A 216 8.64 0.33 -17.13
C GLU A 216 9.87 0.70 -17.96
N ARG A 217 10.31 1.96 -17.93
CA ARG A 217 11.54 2.39 -18.60
C ARG A 217 12.78 1.64 -18.13
N VAL A 218 12.82 1.28 -16.84
CA VAL A 218 13.91 0.44 -16.31
C VAL A 218 13.75 -1.00 -16.80
N SER A 219 12.54 -1.53 -16.88
CA SER A 219 12.30 -2.91 -17.33
C SER A 219 12.68 -3.13 -18.80
N THR A 220 12.47 -2.12 -19.64
CA THR A 220 12.84 -2.13 -21.07
C THR A 220 14.32 -1.80 -21.32
N GLY A 221 15.03 -1.29 -20.31
CA GLY A 221 16.43 -0.83 -20.46
C GLY A 221 16.56 0.58 -21.05
N GLU A 222 15.46 1.30 -21.28
CA GLU A 222 15.48 2.70 -21.73
C GLU A 222 16.21 3.60 -20.73
N THR A 223 16.04 3.34 -19.45
CA THR A 223 16.72 4.04 -18.37
C THR A 223 17.28 3.03 -17.37
N PRO A 224 18.54 3.09 -16.97
CA PRO A 224 19.12 2.07 -16.09
C PRO A 224 18.60 2.10 -14.66
N ILE A 225 18.08 3.24 -14.17
CA ILE A 225 17.69 3.46 -12.77
C ILE A 225 16.36 4.21 -12.72
N ALA A 226 15.50 3.86 -11.73
CA ALA A 226 14.31 4.63 -11.39
C ALA A 226 14.13 4.81 -9.89
N ILE A 227 13.56 5.94 -9.49
CA ILE A 227 12.83 6.05 -8.22
C ILE A 227 11.43 5.55 -8.48
N SER A 228 11.03 4.46 -7.81
CA SER A 228 9.74 3.81 -8.03
C SER A 228 9.29 2.99 -6.83
N LEU A 229 8.07 2.44 -6.90
CA LEU A 229 7.62 1.42 -5.95
C LEU A 229 8.41 0.14 -6.19
N ILE A 230 9.07 -0.38 -5.14
CA ILE A 230 9.92 -1.57 -5.29
C ILE A 230 9.14 -2.84 -5.64
N ARG A 231 7.82 -2.87 -5.43
CA ARG A 231 6.95 -3.98 -5.86
C ARG A 231 7.00 -4.24 -7.37
N TYR A 232 7.26 -3.21 -8.18
CA TYR A 232 7.39 -3.39 -9.63
C TYR A 232 8.56 -4.28 -10.04
N THR A 233 9.54 -4.47 -9.15
CA THR A 233 10.60 -5.46 -9.37
C THR A 233 10.03 -6.87 -9.54
N VAL A 234 9.01 -7.27 -8.74
CA VAL A 234 8.30 -8.55 -8.94
C VAL A 234 7.56 -8.55 -10.26
N THR A 235 6.73 -7.54 -10.50
CA THR A 235 5.87 -7.44 -11.69
C THR A 235 6.65 -7.55 -12.99
N TYR A 236 7.81 -6.92 -13.09
CA TYR A 236 8.61 -6.94 -14.32
C TYR A 236 9.57 -8.14 -14.38
N ALA A 237 10.08 -8.64 -13.24
CA ALA A 237 10.88 -9.85 -13.22
C ALA A 237 10.08 -11.09 -13.68
N GLU A 238 8.80 -11.20 -13.31
CA GLU A 238 7.87 -12.23 -13.80
C GLU A 238 7.69 -12.20 -15.32
N LYS A 239 7.88 -11.05 -15.94
CA LYS A 239 7.85 -10.84 -17.40
C LYS A 239 9.24 -11.05 -18.05
N GLY A 240 10.24 -11.50 -17.28
CA GLY A 240 11.59 -11.75 -17.75
C GLY A 240 12.53 -10.54 -17.78
N ALA A 241 12.11 -9.38 -17.30
CA ALA A 241 12.98 -8.20 -17.24
C ALA A 241 14.09 -8.37 -16.20
N PRO A 242 15.36 -7.99 -16.49
CA PRO A 242 16.48 -8.13 -15.56
C PRO A 242 16.51 -7.00 -14.52
N VAL A 243 15.40 -6.82 -13.80
CA VAL A 243 15.24 -5.76 -12.80
C VAL A 243 15.56 -6.24 -11.39
N ASP A 244 16.02 -5.32 -10.55
CA ASP A 244 16.22 -5.51 -9.11
C ASP A 244 16.08 -4.17 -8.39
N TYR A 245 16.13 -4.15 -7.06
CA TYR A 245 16.06 -2.92 -6.26
C TYR A 245 17.24 -2.79 -5.30
N VAL A 246 17.53 -1.56 -4.90
CA VAL A 246 18.58 -1.27 -3.90
C VAL A 246 18.05 -1.57 -2.49
N ARG A 247 18.77 -2.37 -1.72
CA ARG A 247 18.37 -2.80 -0.36
C ARG A 247 18.63 -1.68 0.66
N LEU A 248 17.74 -0.69 0.66
CA LEU A 248 17.74 0.37 1.66
C LEU A 248 17.11 -0.17 2.95
N GLY A 249 17.74 0.08 4.11
CA GLY A 249 17.20 -0.40 5.40
C GLY A 249 15.91 0.32 5.81
N LYS A 250 15.77 1.61 5.45
CA LYS A 250 14.55 2.41 5.66
C LYS A 250 14.05 2.91 4.32
N MET A 251 12.74 2.80 4.09
CA MET A 251 12.07 3.33 2.89
C MET A 251 10.83 4.10 3.29
N LEU A 252 10.66 5.28 2.73
CA LEU A 252 9.41 6.01 2.84
C LEU A 252 8.31 5.24 2.13
N SER A 253 7.12 5.27 2.70
CA SER A 253 5.99 4.45 2.28
C SER A 253 4.68 5.12 2.64
N THR A 254 3.60 4.74 1.98
CA THR A 254 2.25 5.05 2.44
C THR A 254 1.51 3.78 2.81
N GLY A 255 0.83 3.82 3.94
CA GLY A 255 0.01 2.73 4.44
C GLY A 255 -1.31 2.61 3.69
N GLN A 256 -1.91 1.43 3.72
CA GLN A 256 -3.20 1.16 3.10
C GLN A 256 -4.14 0.49 4.12
N TYR A 257 -5.39 0.94 4.14
CA TYR A 257 -6.42 0.49 5.06
C TYR A 257 -7.61 -0.15 4.35
N LEU A 258 -8.31 -1.01 5.11
CA LEU A 258 -9.71 -1.33 4.85
C LEU A 258 -10.55 -0.73 5.98
N ALA A 259 -11.69 -0.13 5.62
CA ALA A 259 -12.60 0.45 6.59
C ALA A 259 -14.06 0.10 6.27
N LEU A 260 -14.85 -0.22 7.31
CA LEU A 260 -16.27 -0.47 7.17
C LEU A 260 -17.01 0.87 7.09
N SER A 261 -17.90 1.03 6.12
CA SER A 261 -18.78 2.21 6.05
C SER A 261 -19.69 2.27 7.30
N LYS A 262 -19.87 3.47 7.86
CA LYS A 262 -20.81 3.70 8.98
C LYS A 262 -22.24 3.40 8.58
N ASN A 263 -22.57 3.70 7.32
CA ASN A 263 -23.90 3.51 6.76
C ASN A 263 -23.92 2.36 5.73
N ALA A 264 -23.08 1.34 5.95
CA ALA A 264 -23.01 0.18 5.06
C ALA A 264 -24.40 -0.45 4.86
N PRO A 265 -24.89 -0.56 3.62
CA PRO A 265 -26.16 -1.27 3.35
C PRO A 265 -26.09 -2.77 3.71
N ARG A 266 -24.90 -3.34 3.66
CA ARG A 266 -24.62 -4.76 3.96
C ARG A 266 -23.49 -4.89 4.99
N PRO A 267 -23.77 -4.50 6.26
CA PRO A 267 -22.72 -4.40 7.27
C PRO A 267 -22.10 -5.75 7.65
N ASN A 268 -22.84 -6.86 7.57
CA ASN A 268 -22.29 -8.19 7.82
C ASN A 268 -21.44 -8.67 6.66
N GLY A 269 -21.88 -8.41 5.42
CA GLY A 269 -21.09 -8.65 4.21
C GLY A 269 -19.77 -7.88 4.21
N GLY A 270 -19.84 -6.58 4.55
CA GLY A 270 -18.66 -5.74 4.68
C GLY A 270 -17.66 -6.27 5.72
N ARG A 271 -18.14 -6.66 6.91
CA ARG A 271 -17.29 -7.28 7.95
C ARG A 271 -16.68 -8.61 7.48
N ALA A 272 -17.47 -9.47 6.85
CA ALA A 272 -16.99 -10.75 6.33
C ALA A 272 -15.90 -10.55 5.27
N PHE A 273 -16.06 -9.56 4.39
CA PHE A 273 -15.05 -9.24 3.39
C PHE A 273 -13.76 -8.67 4.02
N ILE A 274 -13.86 -7.76 5.01
CA ILE A 274 -12.72 -7.23 5.76
C ILE A 274 -11.97 -8.35 6.47
N ASP A 275 -12.67 -9.26 7.17
CA ASP A 275 -12.06 -10.38 7.89
C ASP A 275 -11.31 -11.32 6.94
N PHE A 276 -11.91 -11.65 5.81
CA PHE A 276 -11.27 -12.45 4.78
C PHE A 276 -10.06 -11.74 4.16
N PHE A 277 -10.23 -10.48 3.79
CA PHE A 277 -9.16 -9.69 3.16
C PHE A 277 -7.93 -9.57 4.06
N LEU A 278 -8.11 -9.36 5.37
CA LEU A 278 -7.02 -9.33 6.35
C LEU A 278 -6.50 -10.73 6.74
N GLY A 279 -7.13 -11.78 6.23
CA GLY A 279 -6.76 -13.16 6.48
C GLY A 279 -5.45 -13.59 5.80
N ASP A 280 -4.93 -14.73 6.19
CA ASP A 280 -3.66 -15.29 5.71
C ASP A 280 -3.67 -15.50 4.19
N GLU A 281 -4.76 -16.04 3.64
CA GLU A 281 -4.92 -16.32 2.22
C GLU A 281 -4.78 -15.07 1.35
N SER A 282 -5.53 -14.01 1.68
CA SER A 282 -5.49 -12.74 0.95
C SER A 282 -4.15 -12.05 1.05
N MET A 283 -3.54 -12.05 2.26
CA MET A 283 -2.22 -11.46 2.46
C MET A 283 -1.14 -12.20 1.67
N ARG A 284 -1.23 -13.53 1.53
CA ARG A 284 -0.31 -14.29 0.65
C ARG A 284 -0.56 -14.02 -0.83
N ILE A 285 -1.81 -13.81 -1.26
CA ILE A 285 -2.11 -13.38 -2.63
C ILE A 285 -1.42 -12.04 -2.90
N LEU A 286 -1.61 -11.03 -2.04
CA LEU A 286 -0.97 -9.73 -2.17
C LEU A 286 0.56 -9.82 -2.18
N ALA A 287 1.13 -10.56 -1.24
CA ALA A 287 2.58 -10.70 -1.15
C ALA A 287 3.19 -11.32 -2.42
N ARG A 288 2.57 -12.38 -2.99
CA ARG A 288 3.03 -12.97 -4.27
C ARG A 288 3.06 -11.98 -5.41
N MET A 289 2.19 -10.97 -5.39
CA MET A 289 2.15 -9.88 -6.38
C MET A 289 3.14 -8.74 -6.09
N GLY A 290 4.03 -8.92 -5.10
CA GLY A 290 5.04 -7.94 -4.73
C GLY A 290 4.61 -6.96 -3.65
N GLU A 291 3.39 -7.08 -3.08
CA GLU A 291 2.89 -6.16 -2.08
C GLU A 291 3.52 -6.42 -0.69
N PHE A 292 3.91 -5.34 -0.02
CA PHE A 292 4.51 -5.39 1.32
C PHE A 292 3.42 -5.40 2.39
N VAL A 293 2.88 -6.58 2.66
CA VAL A 293 1.84 -6.76 3.67
C VAL A 293 2.41 -6.70 5.08
N ASN A 294 1.65 -6.12 6.02
CA ASN A 294 2.08 -5.98 7.41
C ASN A 294 1.72 -7.19 8.28
N ARG A 295 1.13 -8.25 7.70
CA ARG A 295 0.86 -9.47 8.44
C ARG A 295 2.15 -10.22 8.73
N LYS A 296 2.37 -10.58 10.01
CA LYS A 296 3.60 -11.24 10.47
C LYS A 296 3.92 -12.51 9.68
N GLY A 297 5.17 -12.65 9.27
CA GLY A 297 5.68 -13.84 8.58
C GLY A 297 5.30 -13.95 7.10
N ILE A 298 4.69 -12.92 6.50
CA ILE A 298 4.37 -12.86 5.07
C ILE A 298 5.15 -11.70 4.44
N PHE A 299 5.94 -12.01 3.42
CA PHE A 299 6.77 -11.05 2.69
C PHE A 299 6.62 -11.27 1.19
N PRO A 300 6.80 -10.25 0.34
CA PRO A 300 6.88 -10.42 -1.10
C PRO A 300 8.10 -11.26 -1.49
N PRO A 301 8.10 -11.91 -2.67
CA PRO A 301 9.21 -12.74 -3.15
C PRO A 301 10.40 -11.88 -3.63
N LEU A 302 10.85 -10.98 -2.79
CA LEU A 302 11.96 -10.07 -3.01
C LEU A 302 13.05 -10.31 -1.98
N PRO A 303 14.28 -10.64 -2.37
CA PRO A 303 15.37 -10.84 -1.43
C PRO A 303 15.59 -9.61 -0.54
N GLY A 304 15.55 -9.79 0.78
CA GLY A 304 15.76 -8.72 1.77
C GLY A 304 14.49 -7.90 2.09
N ALA A 305 13.33 -8.26 1.54
CA ALA A 305 12.07 -7.57 1.84
C ALA A 305 11.74 -7.55 3.34
N GLU A 306 12.09 -8.61 4.05
CA GLU A 306 11.89 -8.77 5.50
C GLU A 306 12.72 -7.80 6.36
N LYS A 307 13.74 -7.16 5.77
CA LYS A 307 14.63 -6.20 6.45
C LYS A 307 14.22 -4.75 6.23
N ILE A 308 13.24 -4.49 5.37
CA ILE A 308 12.82 -3.14 5.04
C ILE A 308 11.94 -2.60 6.17
N GLN A 309 12.39 -1.49 6.76
CA GLN A 309 11.57 -0.70 7.66
C GLN A 309 10.81 0.36 6.85
N ALA A 310 9.50 0.17 6.70
CA ALA A 310 8.62 1.16 6.11
C ALA A 310 8.42 2.33 7.09
N VAL A 311 8.63 3.56 6.60
CA VAL A 311 8.43 4.80 7.35
C VAL A 311 7.30 5.57 6.68
N GLU A 312 6.22 5.84 7.41
CA GLU A 312 5.06 6.54 6.86
C GLU A 312 5.42 7.97 6.45
N MET A 313 5.02 8.34 5.24
CA MET A 313 5.17 9.70 4.71
C MET A 313 4.21 10.66 5.41
N ASP A 314 4.49 11.96 5.31
CA ASP A 314 3.56 12.99 5.77
C ASP A 314 2.38 13.11 4.83
N ASP A 315 1.20 13.37 5.40
CA ASP A 315 0.03 13.78 4.63
C ASP A 315 -0.02 15.30 4.57
N PHE A 316 -0.45 15.82 3.42
CA PHE A 316 -0.59 17.25 3.15
C PHE A 316 -2.02 17.57 2.73
N ASP A 317 -2.50 18.72 3.12
CA ASP A 317 -3.74 19.25 2.56
C ASP A 317 -3.53 19.87 1.15
N ALA A 318 -4.61 20.31 0.52
CA ALA A 318 -4.55 20.85 -0.84
C ALA A 318 -3.71 22.14 -0.94
N GLY A 319 -3.67 22.95 0.11
CA GLY A 319 -2.86 24.17 0.17
C GLY A 319 -1.38 23.85 0.26
N GLU A 320 -1.01 22.97 1.19
CA GLU A 320 0.35 22.48 1.38
C GLU A 320 0.89 21.80 0.14
N PHE A 321 0.07 20.99 -0.55
CA PHE A 321 0.44 20.38 -1.83
C PHE A 321 0.79 21.42 -2.89
N LYS A 322 -0.02 22.48 -3.00
CA LYS A 322 0.22 23.54 -3.97
C LYS A 322 1.52 24.29 -3.69
N GLU A 323 1.78 24.63 -2.43
CA GLU A 323 3.02 25.29 -2.02
C GLU A 323 4.25 24.43 -2.31
N LYS A 324 4.21 23.15 -1.93
CA LYS A 324 5.29 22.20 -2.20
C LYS A 324 5.52 21.98 -3.69
N ALA A 325 4.47 21.88 -4.49
CA ALA A 325 4.58 21.74 -5.94
C ALA A 325 5.28 22.96 -6.56
N GLN A 326 4.98 24.17 -6.12
CA GLN A 326 5.66 25.39 -6.57
C GLN A 326 7.14 25.44 -6.14
N GLU A 327 7.46 24.96 -4.94
CA GLU A 327 8.85 24.81 -4.48
C GLU A 327 9.61 23.85 -5.40
N PHE A 328 9.06 22.65 -5.65
CA PHE A 328 9.71 21.63 -6.47
C PHE A 328 9.78 22.01 -7.96
N GLN A 329 8.83 22.79 -8.46
CA GLN A 329 8.89 23.35 -9.81
C GLN A 329 10.17 24.18 -10.02
N LYS A 330 10.55 24.99 -9.04
CA LYS A 330 11.79 25.78 -9.08
C LYS A 330 13.07 24.94 -9.04
N ILE A 331 12.98 23.69 -8.57
CA ILE A 331 14.12 22.80 -8.41
C ILE A 331 14.25 21.85 -9.63
N PHE A 332 13.16 21.26 -10.09
CA PHE A 332 13.16 20.20 -11.09
C PHE A 332 12.87 20.63 -12.52
N LEU A 333 12.25 21.79 -12.74
CA LEU A 333 11.84 22.30 -14.06
C LEU A 333 12.65 23.52 -14.54
N LYS A 334 13.87 23.67 -14.03
CA LYS A 334 14.81 24.71 -14.48
C LYS A 334 15.67 24.28 -15.66
#